data_3e4fa19f05b2abfcaea60e0ff950575d
#
_entry.id   3e4fa19f05b2abfcaea60e0ff950575d
#
_cell.length_a   1.000
_cell.length_b   1.000
_cell.length_c   1.000
_cell.angle_alpha   90.00
_cell.angle_beta   90.00
_cell.angle_gamma   90.00
#
_symmetry.space_group_name_H-M   'P 1'
#
loop_
_entity.id
_entity.type
_entity.pdbx_description
1 polymer ?
#
loop_
_entity_poly.entity_id
_entity_poly.type
_entity_poly.pdbx_seq_one_letter_code
_entity_poly.pdbx_strand_id
1 'polypeptide(L)'
;MKNEAFESVKNMALDAGYITPFICKTIMDIGITPYMPYKRPMTKEGFFKKCEYIYDEKYDCYLCPNDEVLKYNTTNREGYKEYKSNPDKCRKCPFLEKCTVSKNYQKVVTRHVWEEYREEVADHIRHTDKWKEIYPQRKEQLNVALGMRKLNTE
;
A
#
# COMPACT_ATOMS: atom_id res chain seq x y z
N MET A 1 -0.15 -9.43 33.41
CA MET A 1 -1.57 -9.09 33.38
C MET A 1 -1.95 -8.86 31.92
N LYS A 2 -2.72 -9.76 31.34
CA LYS A 2 -3.33 -9.54 30.03
C LYS A 2 -4.38 -8.45 30.17
N ASN A 3 -4.30 -7.42 29.35
CA ASN A 3 -5.22 -6.30 29.40
C ASN A 3 -6.54 -6.73 28.76
N GLU A 4 -7.50 -7.19 29.54
CA GLU A 4 -8.82 -7.70 29.08
C GLU A 4 -9.57 -6.71 28.21
N ALA A 5 -9.28 -5.40 28.31
CA ALA A 5 -9.87 -4.36 27.47
C ALA A 5 -9.50 -4.48 25.97
N PHE A 6 -8.37 -5.09 25.63
CA PHE A 6 -7.96 -5.29 24.24
C PHE A 6 -8.54 -6.55 23.59
N GLU A 7 -8.94 -7.55 24.37
CA GLU A 7 -9.52 -8.79 23.82
C GLU A 7 -10.90 -8.61 23.15
N SER A 8 -11.56 -7.46 23.38
CA SER A 8 -12.86 -7.14 22.77
C SER A 8 -12.77 -6.34 21.46
N VAL A 9 -11.61 -5.77 21.11
CA VAL A 9 -11.44 -4.95 19.90
C VAL A 9 -11.23 -5.86 18.68
N LYS A 10 -12.20 -5.88 17.77
CA LYS A 10 -12.14 -6.66 16.52
C LYS A 10 -11.89 -5.80 15.28
N ASN A 11 -12.17 -4.51 15.36
CA ASN A 11 -12.12 -3.59 14.23
C ASN A 11 -11.37 -2.31 14.64
N MET A 12 -10.54 -1.79 13.76
CA MET A 12 -9.77 -0.56 14.01
C MET A 12 -9.79 0.32 12.76
N ALA A 13 -10.29 1.55 12.89
CA ALA A 13 -10.30 2.53 11.82
C ALA A 13 -9.15 3.52 11.99
N LEU A 14 -8.31 3.66 10.98
CA LEU A 14 -7.10 4.49 11.01
C LEU A 14 -7.01 5.41 9.79
N ASP A 15 -6.20 6.47 9.91
CA ASP A 15 -5.91 7.39 8.82
C ASP A 15 -5.04 6.76 7.71
N ALA A 16 -5.11 7.36 6.52
CA ALA A 16 -4.28 6.96 5.37
C ALA A 16 -2.77 6.99 5.65
N GLY A 17 -2.32 7.79 6.61
CA GLY A 17 -0.91 7.84 7.02
C GLY A 17 -0.39 6.54 7.63
N TYR A 18 -1.28 5.73 8.19
CA TYR A 18 -0.94 4.47 8.84
C TYR A 18 -0.95 3.26 7.90
N ILE A 19 -1.35 3.41 6.64
CA ILE A 19 -1.40 2.31 5.67
C ILE A 19 0.00 1.95 5.19
N THR A 20 0.73 1.23 6.00
CA THR A 20 2.05 0.65 5.69
C THR A 20 2.01 -0.87 5.84
N PRO A 21 2.87 -1.63 5.11
CA PRO A 21 2.91 -3.09 5.22
C PRO A 21 3.11 -3.56 6.67
N PHE A 22 3.99 -2.90 7.40
CA PHE A 22 4.30 -3.23 8.80
C PHE A 22 3.08 -3.04 9.72
N ILE A 23 2.41 -1.89 9.64
CA ILE A 23 1.25 -1.57 10.49
C ILE A 23 0.08 -2.49 10.16
N CYS A 24 -0.20 -2.69 8.87
CA CYS A 24 -1.27 -3.61 8.42
C CYS A 24 -1.04 -5.02 8.96
N LYS A 25 0.19 -5.56 8.78
CA LYS A 25 0.55 -6.87 9.32
C LYS A 25 0.40 -6.94 10.83
N THR A 26 0.95 -5.97 11.57
CA THR A 26 0.93 -5.97 13.04
C THR A 26 -0.50 -6.00 13.59
N ILE A 27 -1.41 -5.20 13.00
CA ILE A 27 -2.82 -5.15 13.42
C ILE A 27 -3.53 -6.46 13.09
N MET A 28 -3.29 -7.02 11.90
CA MET A 28 -3.94 -8.27 11.46
C MET A 28 -3.42 -9.48 12.24
N ASP A 29 -2.13 -9.51 12.59
CA ASP A 29 -1.53 -10.61 13.38
C ASP A 29 -2.13 -10.72 14.80
N ILE A 30 -2.61 -9.63 15.37
CA ILE A 30 -3.31 -9.65 16.67
C ILE A 30 -4.83 -9.88 16.54
N GLY A 31 -5.30 -10.25 15.35
CA GLY A 31 -6.69 -10.60 15.08
C GLY A 31 -7.64 -9.40 14.92
N ILE A 32 -7.12 -8.20 14.70
CA ILE A 32 -7.91 -6.98 14.46
C ILE A 32 -7.98 -6.71 12.96
N THR A 33 -9.16 -6.34 12.47
CA THR A 33 -9.35 -5.93 11.08
C THR A 33 -9.13 -4.42 10.95
N PRO A 34 -8.12 -3.95 10.20
CA PRO A 34 -7.87 -2.54 9.98
C PRO A 34 -8.77 -1.99 8.85
N TYR A 35 -9.41 -0.85 9.10
CA TYR A 35 -10.21 -0.10 8.13
C TYR A 35 -9.50 1.22 7.85
N MET A 36 -8.91 1.34 6.67
CA MET A 36 -8.12 2.51 6.25
C MET A 36 -8.60 3.01 4.89
N PRO A 37 -8.47 4.33 4.61
CA PRO A 37 -8.82 4.87 3.31
C PRO A 37 -7.72 4.58 2.29
N TYR A 38 -8.07 4.72 1.01
CA TYR A 38 -7.07 4.63 -0.05
C TYR A 38 -6.08 5.80 0.04
N LYS A 39 -4.80 5.47 0.02
CA LYS A 39 -3.71 6.44 -0.13
C LYS A 39 -3.21 6.39 -1.57
N ARG A 40 -3.47 7.47 -2.31
CA ARG A 40 -3.00 7.58 -3.69
C ARG A 40 -1.47 7.58 -3.72
N PRO A 41 -0.82 6.67 -4.45
CA PRO A 41 0.63 6.71 -4.64
C PRO A 41 1.04 8.01 -5.33
N MET A 42 2.08 8.64 -4.83
CA MET A 42 2.69 9.79 -5.49
C MET A 42 3.55 9.31 -6.65
N THR A 43 3.17 9.66 -7.86
CA THR A 43 3.93 9.39 -9.07
C THR A 43 4.19 10.72 -9.77
N LYS A 44 5.43 10.93 -10.23
CA LYS A 44 5.77 12.10 -11.03
C LYS A 44 4.92 12.13 -12.30
N GLU A 45 4.42 13.30 -12.66
CA GLU A 45 3.63 13.48 -13.88
C GLU A 45 4.40 12.99 -15.12
N GLY A 46 3.70 12.31 -16.01
CA GLY A 46 4.28 11.72 -17.22
C GLY A 46 4.96 10.36 -17.02
N PHE A 47 5.07 9.86 -15.76
CA PHE A 47 5.65 8.56 -15.47
C PHE A 47 4.60 7.49 -15.24
N PHE A 48 4.92 6.24 -15.58
CA PHE A 48 4.10 5.10 -15.23
C PHE A 48 3.91 4.96 -13.72
N LYS A 49 2.68 4.73 -13.31
CA LYS A 49 2.31 4.47 -11.91
C LYS A 49 2.77 3.07 -11.49
N LYS A 50 2.99 2.87 -10.20
CA LYS A 50 3.37 1.54 -9.67
C LYS A 50 2.38 0.44 -10.03
N CYS A 51 1.08 0.73 -10.09
CA CYS A 51 0.03 -0.22 -10.45
C CYS A 51 0.06 -0.66 -11.93
N GLU A 52 0.82 0.04 -12.79
CA GLU A 52 1.02 -0.36 -14.19
C GLU A 52 2.14 -1.39 -14.34
N TYR A 53 2.90 -1.66 -13.27
CA TYR A 53 3.84 -2.77 -13.17
C TYR A 53 3.14 -3.94 -12.48
N ILE A 54 2.97 -5.05 -13.17
CA ILE A 54 2.22 -6.20 -12.69
C ILE A 54 3.16 -7.13 -11.92
N TYR A 55 2.83 -7.43 -10.67
CA TYR A 55 3.59 -8.40 -9.88
C TYR A 55 3.12 -9.83 -10.20
N ASP A 56 4.06 -10.69 -10.53
CA ASP A 56 3.85 -12.12 -10.68
C ASP A 56 4.40 -12.85 -9.44
N GLU A 57 3.49 -13.33 -8.60
CA GLU A 57 3.82 -14.01 -7.35
C GLU A 57 4.52 -15.35 -7.60
N LYS A 58 4.13 -16.06 -8.66
CA LYS A 58 4.68 -17.38 -8.98
C LYS A 58 6.16 -17.33 -9.36
N TYR A 59 6.55 -16.30 -10.10
CA TYR A 59 7.93 -16.12 -10.56
C TYR A 59 8.72 -15.09 -9.75
N ASP A 60 8.07 -14.48 -8.74
CA ASP A 60 8.65 -13.39 -7.92
C ASP A 60 9.32 -12.31 -8.77
N CYS A 61 8.57 -11.74 -9.70
CA CYS A 61 9.04 -10.72 -10.63
C CYS A 61 7.95 -9.69 -10.92
N TYR A 62 8.34 -8.59 -11.57
CA TYR A 62 7.40 -7.62 -12.13
C TYR A 62 7.43 -7.63 -13.64
N LEU A 63 6.28 -7.41 -14.26
CA LEU A 63 6.15 -7.12 -15.68
C LEU A 63 5.95 -5.61 -15.85
N CYS A 64 6.74 -4.98 -16.73
CA CYS A 64 6.57 -3.57 -17.06
C CYS A 64 5.45 -3.37 -18.09
N PRO A 65 4.99 -2.12 -18.35
CA PRO A 65 3.99 -1.83 -19.37
C PRO A 65 4.37 -2.25 -20.81
N ASN A 66 5.63 -2.56 -21.05
CA ASN A 66 6.12 -3.11 -22.33
C ASN A 66 6.41 -4.62 -22.27
N ASP A 67 5.78 -5.33 -21.32
CA ASP A 67 5.87 -6.79 -21.11
C ASP A 67 7.28 -7.33 -20.85
N GLU A 68 8.21 -6.48 -20.43
CA GLU A 68 9.56 -6.91 -20.04
C GLU A 68 9.63 -7.22 -18.54
N VAL A 69 10.41 -8.25 -18.21
CA VAL A 69 10.54 -8.76 -16.85
C VAL A 69 11.55 -7.94 -16.04
N LEU A 70 11.10 -7.45 -14.87
CA LEU A 70 11.99 -6.96 -13.82
C LEU A 70 12.24 -8.08 -12.82
N LYS A 71 13.48 -8.55 -12.76
CA LYS A 71 13.87 -9.67 -11.88
C LYS A 71 14.21 -9.19 -10.48
N TYR A 72 13.93 -10.04 -9.49
CA TYR A 72 14.40 -9.85 -8.14
C TYR A 72 15.94 -9.68 -8.13
N ASN A 73 16.41 -8.69 -7.42
CA ASN A 73 17.84 -8.38 -7.28
C ASN A 73 18.31 -8.55 -5.82
N THR A 74 17.68 -7.86 -4.90
CA THR A 74 18.06 -7.88 -3.49
C THR A 74 16.91 -7.44 -2.59
N THR A 75 17.06 -7.67 -1.29
CA THR A 75 16.17 -7.11 -0.27
C THR A 75 17.00 -6.20 0.65
N ASN A 76 16.55 -4.97 0.83
CA ASN A 76 17.23 -4.02 1.70
C ASN A 76 16.95 -4.30 3.18
N ARG A 77 17.63 -3.56 4.07
CA ARG A 77 17.49 -3.72 5.54
C ARG A 77 16.11 -3.35 6.08
N GLU A 78 15.34 -2.57 5.31
CA GLU A 78 13.98 -2.14 5.66
C GLU A 78 12.92 -3.15 5.19
N GLY A 79 13.32 -4.28 4.58
CA GLY A 79 12.43 -5.31 4.10
C GLY A 79 11.84 -5.05 2.71
N TYR A 80 12.41 -4.13 1.92
CA TYR A 80 11.99 -3.90 0.54
C TYR A 80 12.81 -4.75 -0.41
N LYS A 81 12.14 -5.63 -1.14
CA LYS A 81 12.67 -6.33 -2.30
C LYS A 81 12.80 -5.35 -3.47
N GLU A 82 13.93 -5.38 -4.15
CA GLU A 82 14.19 -4.60 -5.35
C GLU A 82 14.14 -5.48 -6.59
N TYR A 83 13.36 -5.07 -7.57
CA TYR A 83 13.24 -5.73 -8.88
C TYR A 83 13.79 -4.81 -9.95
N LYS A 84 14.72 -5.32 -10.77
CA LYS A 84 15.45 -4.51 -11.74
C LYS A 84 15.19 -4.98 -13.16
N SER A 85 15.01 -4.02 -14.05
CA SER A 85 14.91 -4.28 -15.50
C SER A 85 16.28 -4.53 -16.14
N ASN A 86 16.27 -5.12 -17.35
CA ASN A 86 17.46 -5.24 -18.14
C ASN A 86 17.78 -3.92 -18.87
N PRO A 87 18.92 -3.25 -18.58
CA PRO A 87 19.26 -1.97 -19.19
C PRO A 87 19.37 -1.99 -20.72
N ASP A 88 19.84 -3.10 -21.31
CA ASP A 88 20.02 -3.22 -22.76
C ASP A 88 18.68 -3.25 -23.51
N LYS A 89 17.68 -3.87 -22.91
CA LYS A 89 16.30 -3.85 -23.42
C LYS A 89 15.64 -2.47 -23.22
N CYS A 90 15.81 -1.88 -22.03
CA CYS A 90 15.24 -0.58 -21.71
C CYS A 90 15.81 0.56 -22.56
N ARG A 91 17.08 0.50 -22.92
CA ARG A 91 17.72 1.49 -23.82
C ARG A 91 17.01 1.64 -25.16
N LYS A 92 16.43 0.55 -25.67
CA LYS A 92 15.70 0.49 -26.95
C LYS A 92 14.19 0.62 -26.79
N CYS A 93 13.70 0.76 -25.55
CA CYS A 93 12.29 0.80 -25.25
C CYS A 93 11.65 2.13 -25.67
N PRO A 94 10.51 2.14 -26.39
CA PRO A 94 9.83 3.35 -26.82
C PRO A 94 9.22 4.13 -25.64
N PHE A 95 9.04 3.49 -24.48
CA PHE A 95 8.47 4.09 -23.27
C PHE A 95 9.51 4.52 -22.23
N LEU A 96 10.80 4.51 -22.59
CA LEU A 96 11.89 4.81 -21.64
C LEU A 96 11.68 6.09 -20.85
N GLU A 97 11.28 7.19 -21.51
CA GLU A 97 11.07 8.49 -20.91
C GLU A 97 9.93 8.52 -19.88
N LYS A 98 8.94 7.62 -20.04
CA LYS A 98 7.83 7.45 -19.08
C LYS A 98 8.14 6.46 -17.96
N CYS A 99 9.27 5.76 -18.06
CA CYS A 99 9.64 4.68 -17.17
C CYS A 99 10.73 5.08 -16.18
N THR A 100 11.84 5.64 -16.66
CA THR A 100 12.99 5.98 -15.82
C THR A 100 13.80 7.14 -16.36
N VAL A 101 14.41 7.91 -15.45
CA VAL A 101 15.41 8.94 -15.76
C VAL A 101 16.83 8.48 -15.43
N SER A 102 16.99 7.20 -15.12
CA SER A 102 18.29 6.65 -14.74
C SER A 102 19.27 6.69 -15.91
N LYS A 103 20.49 7.17 -15.64
CA LYS A 103 21.56 7.26 -16.64
C LYS A 103 21.97 5.91 -17.22
N ASN A 104 21.75 4.83 -16.48
CA ASN A 104 22.02 3.44 -16.91
C ASN A 104 20.80 2.75 -17.53
N TYR A 105 19.72 3.51 -17.82
CA TYR A 105 18.49 2.99 -18.44
C TYR A 105 17.75 1.91 -17.63
N GLN A 106 18.08 1.74 -16.35
CA GLN A 106 17.50 0.70 -15.52
C GLN A 106 16.32 1.23 -14.69
N LYS A 107 15.20 0.52 -14.76
CA LYS A 107 14.05 0.72 -13.86
C LYS A 107 14.18 -0.18 -12.64
N VAL A 108 13.92 0.39 -11.47
CA VAL A 108 13.80 -0.35 -10.21
C VAL A 108 12.40 -0.19 -9.68
N VAL A 109 11.75 -1.30 -9.35
CA VAL A 109 10.47 -1.35 -8.64
C VAL A 109 10.70 -2.04 -7.30
N THR A 110 10.15 -1.50 -6.24
CA THR A 110 10.29 -2.06 -4.89
C THR A 110 8.99 -2.64 -4.38
N ARG A 111 9.06 -3.74 -3.63
CA ARG A 111 7.93 -4.39 -2.96
C ARG A 111 8.36 -4.80 -1.56
N HIS A 112 7.59 -4.40 -0.55
CA HIS A 112 7.87 -4.83 0.82
C HIS A 112 7.57 -6.32 0.98
N VAL A 113 8.32 -7.03 1.84
CA VAL A 113 8.10 -8.47 2.11
C VAL A 113 6.71 -8.77 2.69
N TRP A 114 6.05 -7.78 3.32
CA TRP A 114 4.69 -7.84 3.86
C TRP A 114 3.69 -7.00 3.06
N GLU A 115 3.96 -6.74 1.78
CA GLU A 115 3.08 -5.91 0.93
C GLU A 115 1.69 -6.50 0.78
N GLU A 116 1.55 -7.83 0.84
CA GLU A 116 0.27 -8.54 0.79
C GLU A 116 -0.73 -8.05 1.86
N TYR A 117 -0.25 -7.75 3.07
CA TYR A 117 -1.10 -7.20 4.14
C TYR A 117 -1.64 -5.81 3.82
N ARG A 118 -0.80 -4.96 3.22
CA ARG A 118 -1.22 -3.63 2.77
C ARG A 118 -2.22 -3.72 1.61
N GLU A 119 -1.96 -4.63 0.67
CA GLU A 119 -2.86 -4.90 -0.46
C GLU A 119 -4.21 -5.42 0.03
N GLU A 120 -4.23 -6.35 1.01
CA GLU A 120 -5.47 -6.83 1.62
C GLU A 120 -6.30 -5.67 2.19
N VAL A 121 -5.68 -4.75 2.91
CA VAL A 121 -6.38 -3.59 3.49
C VAL A 121 -6.86 -2.62 2.40
N ALA A 122 -6.00 -2.30 1.42
CA ALA A 122 -6.28 -1.30 0.40
C ALA A 122 -7.25 -1.79 -0.69
N ASP A 123 -7.15 -3.05 -1.08
CA ASP A 123 -7.80 -3.57 -2.27
C ASP A 123 -9.00 -4.50 -1.95
N HIS A 124 -8.99 -5.15 -0.77
CA HIS A 124 -10.06 -6.05 -0.35
C HIS A 124 -10.92 -5.45 0.77
N ILE A 125 -10.35 -5.20 1.96
CA ILE A 125 -11.09 -4.72 3.13
C ILE A 125 -11.80 -3.38 2.83
N ARG A 126 -11.14 -2.48 2.12
CA ARG A 126 -11.68 -1.16 1.76
C ARG A 126 -12.96 -1.25 0.89
N HIS A 127 -13.13 -2.31 0.14
CA HIS A 127 -14.29 -2.51 -0.75
C HIS A 127 -15.44 -3.27 -0.09
N THR A 128 -15.31 -3.66 1.19
CA THR A 128 -16.38 -4.33 1.93
C THR A 128 -17.47 -3.35 2.37
N ASP A 129 -18.70 -3.82 2.53
CA ASP A 129 -19.78 -3.01 3.11
C ASP A 129 -19.50 -2.62 4.56
N LYS A 130 -18.79 -3.49 5.28
CA LYS A 130 -18.35 -3.22 6.65
C LYS A 130 -17.38 -2.04 6.73
N TRP A 131 -16.54 -1.82 5.73
CA TRP A 131 -15.70 -0.63 5.65
C TRP A 131 -16.56 0.65 5.56
N LYS A 132 -17.61 0.63 4.75
CA LYS A 132 -18.53 1.77 4.58
C LYS A 132 -19.31 2.10 5.86
N GLU A 133 -19.55 1.09 6.69
CA GLU A 133 -20.19 1.24 7.99
C GLU A 133 -19.23 1.79 9.06
N ILE A 134 -18.04 1.17 9.20
CA ILE A 134 -17.12 1.43 10.31
C ILE A 134 -16.27 2.68 10.08
N TYR A 135 -15.71 2.86 8.89
CA TYR A 135 -14.72 3.91 8.64
C TYR A 135 -15.27 5.33 8.87
N PRO A 136 -16.52 5.69 8.45
CA PRO A 136 -17.07 7.03 8.70
C PRO A 136 -17.24 7.37 10.18
N GLN A 137 -17.49 6.37 11.04
CA GLN A 137 -17.68 6.57 12.50
C GLN A 137 -16.43 7.13 13.19
N ARG A 138 -15.25 6.94 12.60
CA ARG A 138 -13.98 7.46 13.11
C ARG A 138 -14.02 8.97 13.37
N LYS A 139 -14.62 9.75 12.48
CA LYS A 139 -14.75 11.21 12.62
C LYS A 139 -15.64 11.59 13.81
N GLU A 140 -16.68 10.83 14.04
CA GLU A 140 -17.61 11.07 15.16
C GLU A 140 -16.95 10.81 16.50
N GLN A 141 -16.22 9.72 16.64
CA GLN A 141 -15.50 9.36 17.85
C GLN A 141 -14.38 10.36 18.17
N LEU A 142 -13.64 10.84 17.16
CA LEU A 142 -12.60 11.85 17.34
C LEU A 142 -13.19 13.17 17.81
N ASN A 143 -14.34 13.60 17.28
CA ASN A 143 -15.03 14.81 17.68
C ASN A 143 -15.53 14.73 19.12
N VAL A 144 -15.99 13.57 19.58
CA VAL A 144 -16.38 13.32 20.97
C VAL A 144 -15.16 13.39 21.89
N ALA A 145 -14.05 12.77 21.51
CA ALA A 145 -12.82 12.77 22.31
C ALA A 145 -12.19 14.17 22.44
N LEU A 146 -12.35 15.04 21.44
CA LEU A 146 -11.88 16.42 21.44
C LEU A 146 -12.89 17.42 22.04
N GLY A 147 -14.05 16.95 22.56
CA GLY A 147 -15.08 17.81 23.15
C GLY A 147 -15.80 18.72 22.15
N MET A 148 -15.65 18.49 20.87
CA MET A 148 -16.35 19.22 19.81
C MET A 148 -17.80 18.70 19.71
N ARG A 149 -18.76 19.39 20.33
CA ARG A 149 -20.17 19.14 20.09
C ARG A 149 -20.52 19.58 18.66
N LYS A 150 -21.20 18.73 17.90
CA LYS A 150 -21.89 19.17 16.69
C LYS A 150 -22.86 20.28 17.07
N LEU A 151 -22.61 21.49 16.60
CA LEU A 151 -23.65 22.52 16.54
C LEU A 151 -24.65 22.04 15.50
N ASN A 152 -25.81 21.56 15.96
CA ASN A 152 -26.95 21.31 15.08
C ASN A 152 -27.36 22.68 14.54
N THR A 153 -27.04 22.95 13.31
CA THR A 153 -27.71 24.01 12.52
C THR A 153 -29.06 23.46 12.12
N GLU A 154 -30.12 23.98 12.73
CA GLU A 154 -31.49 23.87 12.23
C GLU A 154 -31.61 24.55 10.86
#